data_9b45a8c25f7f19b2bd120a6db87e0d87
#
_entry.id   9b45a8c25f7f19b2bd120a6db87e0d87
#
_cell.length_a   1.000
_cell.length_b   1.000
_cell.length_c   1.000
_cell.angle_alpha   90.00
_cell.angle_beta   90.00
_cell.angle_gamma   90.00
#
_symmetry.space_group_name_H-M   'P 1'
#
loop_
_entity.id
_entity.type
_entity.pdbx_description
1 polymer ?
#
loop_
_entity_poly.entity_id
_entity_poly.type
_entity_poly.pdbx_seq_one_letter_code
_entity_poly.pdbx_strand_id
1 'polypeptide(L)'
;MLTFYYRFMQGLDEQIGKRPLQGSRQGARQVGLAYNGNPMKHPTVANPPTRLWNWRFLAPRYWPIWLGLGLMKVMAALPFRWQLTAGGQIGRLLGRIGRRRRKIAAANLALCFPERSPAERAELLDQHFTALGIGLFETAMAWWAPDEQLHDLAEIKGAEHLEEALARGKGVILLTGHFTTLELGARFITWRQPLHAMYRPHKNPLYETVMRRERERRSRLPPLPHDDLRGLLRAFRKGQAVWYAPDQNHGLRNSAFVPFFGIPTCTITATSRLAALSGAAVVPYFPRRLPGAAGYVVDILPALDHFPSGDVLADTQRINALLETHIRQVPEQYLWVHRRFKTRPPGSPNVYPL
;
A
#
# COMPACT_ATOMS: atom_id res chain seq x y z
N MET A 1 3.38 3.17 -0.08
CA MET A 1 4.55 3.16 -0.96
C MET A 1 5.72 3.94 -0.37
N LEU A 2 5.58 5.23 -0.04
CA LEU A 2 6.67 6.03 0.56
C LEU A 2 7.11 5.54 1.95
N THR A 3 6.24 4.96 2.78
CA THR A 3 6.65 4.24 4.00
C THR A 3 7.59 3.08 3.66
N PHE A 4 7.38 2.46 2.50
CA PHE A 4 8.26 1.43 1.94
C PHE A 4 9.59 2.04 1.47
N TYR A 5 9.60 3.16 0.74
CA TYR A 5 10.81 3.86 0.29
C TYR A 5 11.63 4.38 1.46
N TYR A 6 10.99 4.96 2.47
CA TYR A 6 11.69 5.37 3.69
C TYR A 6 12.33 4.18 4.42
N ARG A 7 11.62 3.04 4.53
CA ARG A 7 12.21 1.80 5.06
C ARG A 7 13.26 1.18 4.16
N PHE A 8 13.16 1.37 2.85
CA PHE A 8 14.17 0.97 1.89
C PHE A 8 15.42 1.80 2.07
N MET A 9 15.31 3.12 2.20
CA MET A 9 16.45 4.03 2.48
C MET A 9 17.07 3.77 3.85
N GLN A 10 16.28 3.54 4.90
CA GLN A 10 16.82 3.12 6.21
C GLN A 10 17.54 1.77 6.14
N GLY A 11 17.08 0.83 5.31
CA GLY A 11 17.78 -0.44 5.10
C GLY A 11 19.10 -0.30 4.34
N LEU A 12 19.27 0.75 3.54
CA LEU A 12 20.54 1.12 2.91
C LEU A 12 21.52 1.69 3.93
N ASP A 13 21.06 2.55 4.85
CA ASP A 13 21.88 3.10 5.95
C ASP A 13 22.38 1.98 6.89
N GLU A 14 21.55 0.98 7.17
CA GLU A 14 21.97 -0.19 7.95
C GLU A 14 23.00 -1.08 7.22
N GLN A 15 23.01 -1.09 5.89
CA GLN A 15 23.99 -1.85 5.11
C GLN A 15 25.33 -1.12 4.95
N ILE A 16 25.33 0.21 4.96
CA ILE A 16 26.54 1.03 4.86
C ILE A 16 27.23 1.17 6.22
N GLY A 17 26.48 1.05 7.35
CA GLY A 17 26.96 1.31 8.71
C GLY A 17 27.46 0.11 9.52
N LYS A 18 27.38 -1.14 9.05
CA LYS A 18 27.80 -2.31 9.83
C LYS A 18 29.20 -2.79 9.50
N ARG A 19 30.21 -2.29 10.23
CA ARG A 19 31.40 -3.08 10.60
C ARG A 19 31.01 -4.04 11.73
N PRO A 20 31.47 -5.32 11.71
CA PRO A 20 31.07 -6.28 12.73
C PRO A 20 31.74 -6.01 14.06
N LEU A 21 31.00 -5.83 15.13
CA LEU A 21 31.46 -6.03 16.50
C LEU A 21 31.13 -7.46 16.88
N GLN A 22 32.18 -8.25 17.10
CA GLN A 22 32.17 -9.57 17.73
C GLN A 22 31.76 -9.45 19.20
N GLY A 23 30.98 -10.43 19.67
CA GLY A 23 30.99 -10.74 21.10
C GLY A 23 29.65 -11.14 21.69
N SER A 24 29.57 -12.37 21.96
CA SER A 24 29.15 -13.19 23.11
C SER A 24 27.79 -13.91 23.01
N ARG A 25 27.97 -15.22 23.14
CA ARG A 25 26.93 -16.27 23.38
C ARG A 25 26.44 -16.19 24.84
N GLN A 26 25.17 -16.51 25.07
CA GLN A 26 24.71 -17.61 25.98
C GLN A 26 23.25 -17.40 26.40
N GLY A 27 22.48 -18.50 26.49
CA GLY A 27 21.35 -18.61 27.38
C GLY A 27 20.01 -19.03 26.76
N ALA A 28 19.88 -20.30 26.36
CA ALA A 28 18.57 -20.93 26.18
C ALA A 28 17.96 -21.23 27.54
N ARG A 29 16.75 -20.72 27.81
CA ARG A 29 15.84 -21.24 28.82
C ARG A 29 14.43 -21.30 28.26
N GLN A 30 13.89 -22.52 28.22
CA GLN A 30 12.47 -22.80 28.06
C GLN A 30 11.74 -22.24 29.30
N VAL A 31 10.68 -21.47 29.03
CA VAL A 31 9.68 -21.16 30.07
C VAL A 31 8.30 -21.27 29.43
N GLY A 32 7.49 -22.13 30.04
CA GLY A 32 6.10 -22.38 29.69
C GLY A 32 5.24 -21.12 29.81
N LEU A 33 4.34 -20.95 28.85
CA LEU A 33 3.45 -19.82 28.77
C LEU A 33 2.17 -20.07 29.57
N ALA A 34 2.06 -19.38 30.71
CA ALA A 34 0.77 -19.04 31.30
C ALA A 34 0.29 -17.72 30.65
N TYR A 35 -0.88 -17.73 30.05
CA TYR A 35 -1.52 -16.58 29.40
C TYR A 35 -2.14 -15.67 30.47
N ASN A 36 -1.44 -14.61 30.84
CA ASN A 36 -1.99 -13.51 31.62
C ASN A 36 -2.42 -12.39 30.70
N GLY A 37 -3.75 -12.27 30.51
CA GLY A 37 -4.41 -11.26 29.69
C GLY A 37 -4.28 -9.86 30.28
N ASN A 38 -3.20 -9.17 29.94
CA ASN A 38 -3.10 -7.72 30.10
C ASN A 38 -3.10 -7.09 28.69
N PRO A 39 -4.09 -6.24 28.34
CA PRO A 39 -4.06 -5.56 27.04
C PRO A 39 -2.85 -4.63 27.03
N MET A 40 -1.86 -4.94 26.19
CA MET A 40 -0.76 -4.01 25.93
C MET A 40 -1.36 -2.67 25.50
N LYS A 41 -1.24 -1.67 26.37
CA LYS A 41 -1.48 -0.26 26.02
C LYS A 41 -0.45 0.10 24.96
N HIS A 42 -0.86 0.04 23.67
CA HIS A 42 -0.10 0.74 22.63
C HIS A 42 -0.07 2.22 23.04
N PRO A 43 1.09 2.88 23.03
CA PRO A 43 1.13 4.30 23.24
C PRO A 43 0.20 4.93 22.19
N THR A 44 -0.83 5.60 22.64
CA THR A 44 -1.66 6.48 21.82
C THR A 44 -0.69 7.44 21.17
N VAL A 45 -0.43 7.24 19.88
CA VAL A 45 0.33 8.20 19.09
C VAL A 45 -0.50 9.47 19.14
N ALA A 46 -0.03 10.43 19.95
CA ALA A 46 -0.65 11.75 20.04
C ALA A 46 -0.85 12.24 18.59
N ASN A 47 -2.06 12.71 18.28
CA ASN A 47 -2.35 13.25 16.95
C ASN A 47 -1.21 14.18 16.55
N PRO A 48 -0.47 13.86 15.46
CA PRO A 48 0.65 14.71 15.08
C PRO A 48 0.13 16.13 14.84
N PRO A 49 0.92 17.15 15.16
CA PRO A 49 0.48 18.52 15.01
C PRO A 49 0.11 18.75 13.54
N THR A 50 -1.14 19.16 13.29
CA THR A 50 -1.68 19.43 11.94
C THR A 50 -1.02 20.65 11.29
N ARG A 51 -0.21 21.41 12.03
CA ARG A 51 0.50 22.59 11.55
C ARG A 51 1.91 22.23 11.08
N LEU A 52 2.20 22.46 9.79
CA LEU A 52 3.55 22.35 9.22
C LEU A 52 4.54 23.30 9.89
N TRP A 53 4.10 24.48 10.30
CA TRP A 53 4.89 25.48 11.02
C TRP A 53 5.00 25.08 12.50
N ASN A 54 5.83 24.09 12.75
CA ASN A 54 6.29 23.76 14.09
C ASN A 54 7.81 23.94 14.10
N TRP A 55 8.31 24.84 14.92
CA TRP A 55 9.74 25.15 15.05
C TRP A 55 10.61 23.89 15.25
N ARG A 56 10.01 22.82 15.85
CA ARG A 56 10.67 21.52 16.04
C ARG A 56 11.10 20.88 14.71
N PHE A 57 10.41 21.17 13.62
CA PHE A 57 10.74 20.62 12.28
C PHE A 57 11.89 21.35 11.59
N LEU A 58 12.39 22.44 12.16
CA LEU A 58 13.59 23.14 11.69
C LEU A 58 14.89 22.49 12.19
N ALA A 59 14.81 21.58 13.18
CA ALA A 59 15.96 20.90 13.72
C ALA A 59 16.70 20.09 12.63
N PRO A 60 18.06 20.02 12.63
CA PRO A 60 18.89 19.38 11.59
C PRO A 60 18.49 17.94 11.26
N ARG A 61 17.98 17.18 12.23
CA ARG A 61 17.46 15.80 12.01
C ARG A 61 16.35 15.71 10.98
N TYR A 62 15.65 16.80 10.66
CA TYR A 62 14.59 16.83 9.66
C TYR A 62 15.03 17.36 8.29
N TRP A 63 16.23 17.92 8.17
CA TRP A 63 16.72 18.47 6.91
C TRP A 63 16.75 17.47 5.75
N PRO A 64 17.19 16.21 5.95
CA PRO A 64 17.13 15.22 4.86
C PRO A 64 15.70 14.96 4.39
N ILE A 65 14.69 15.04 5.29
CA ILE A 65 13.29 14.86 4.94
C ILE A 65 12.76 16.07 4.19
N TRP A 66 13.09 17.28 4.62
CA TRP A 66 12.76 18.51 3.89
C TRP A 66 13.37 18.49 2.48
N LEU A 67 14.62 18.09 2.34
CA LEU A 67 15.24 17.93 1.05
C LEU A 67 14.52 16.91 0.17
N GLY A 68 14.18 15.75 0.73
CA GLY A 68 13.41 14.72 0.02
C GLY A 68 12.02 15.19 -0.42
N LEU A 69 11.29 15.90 0.46
CA LEU A 69 9.99 16.48 0.14
C LEU A 69 10.11 17.59 -0.92
N GLY A 70 11.13 18.44 -0.82
CA GLY A 70 11.43 19.48 -1.83
C GLY A 70 11.73 18.85 -3.19
N LEU A 71 12.56 17.80 -3.23
CA LEU A 71 12.86 17.06 -4.45
C LEU A 71 11.60 16.44 -5.05
N MET A 72 10.75 15.81 -4.25
CA MET A 72 9.46 15.27 -4.71
C MET A 72 8.57 16.36 -5.33
N LYS A 73 8.55 17.56 -4.72
CA LYS A 73 7.78 18.69 -5.27
C LYS A 73 8.31 19.14 -6.63
N VAL A 74 9.64 19.16 -6.80
CA VAL A 74 10.29 19.42 -8.10
C VAL A 74 9.93 18.31 -9.10
N MET A 75 10.01 17.04 -8.68
CA MET A 75 9.62 15.90 -9.50
C MET A 75 8.19 16.02 -10.03
N ALA A 76 7.24 16.48 -9.20
CA ALA A 76 5.85 16.66 -9.61
C ALA A 76 5.66 17.75 -10.69
N ALA A 77 6.58 18.71 -10.81
CA ALA A 77 6.53 19.78 -11.78
C ALA A 77 7.15 19.43 -13.15
N LEU A 78 7.84 18.29 -13.26
CA LEU A 78 8.43 17.86 -14.52
C LEU A 78 7.38 17.47 -15.55
N PRO A 79 7.64 17.59 -16.86
CA PRO A 79 6.79 17.04 -17.90
C PRO A 79 6.57 15.53 -17.72
N PHE A 80 5.35 15.04 -17.97
CA PHE A 80 4.97 13.65 -17.68
C PHE A 80 5.92 12.61 -18.27
N ARG A 81 6.33 12.75 -19.54
CA ARG A 81 7.29 11.82 -20.16
C ARG A 81 8.65 11.78 -19.45
N TRP A 82 9.11 12.92 -18.96
CA TRP A 82 10.36 13.00 -18.19
C TRP A 82 10.23 12.32 -16.84
N GLN A 83 9.09 12.45 -16.19
CA GLN A 83 8.80 11.75 -14.93
C GLN A 83 8.89 10.23 -15.11
N LEU A 84 8.28 9.69 -16.19
CA LEU A 84 8.33 8.26 -16.49
C LEU A 84 9.77 7.79 -16.76
N THR A 85 10.51 8.53 -17.57
CA THR A 85 11.89 8.19 -17.93
C THR A 85 12.81 8.24 -16.72
N ALA A 86 12.82 9.34 -15.97
CA ALA A 86 13.64 9.51 -14.77
C ALA A 86 13.24 8.51 -13.68
N GLY A 87 11.93 8.32 -13.45
CA GLY A 87 11.42 7.32 -12.52
C GLY A 87 11.86 5.91 -12.88
N GLY A 88 11.78 5.55 -14.15
CA GLY A 88 12.24 4.25 -14.64
C GLY A 88 13.74 4.04 -14.44
N GLN A 89 14.58 5.05 -14.69
CA GLN A 89 16.04 5.00 -14.45
C GLN A 89 16.35 4.82 -12.96
N ILE A 90 15.72 5.63 -12.11
CA ILE A 90 15.85 5.51 -10.64
C ILE A 90 15.41 4.13 -10.18
N GLY A 91 14.30 3.61 -10.69
CA GLY A 91 13.82 2.27 -10.35
C GLY A 91 14.83 1.18 -10.70
N ARG A 92 15.41 1.22 -11.91
CA ARG A 92 16.45 0.28 -12.32
C ARG A 92 17.70 0.36 -11.42
N LEU A 93 18.12 1.56 -11.07
CA LEU A 93 19.22 1.75 -10.12
C LEU A 93 18.89 1.15 -8.76
N LEU A 94 17.71 1.43 -8.21
CA LEU A 94 17.24 0.87 -6.94
C LEU A 94 17.17 -0.66 -6.98
N GLY A 95 16.78 -1.25 -8.12
CA GLY A 95 16.79 -2.68 -8.34
C GLY A 95 18.19 -3.30 -8.28
N ARG A 96 19.23 -2.58 -8.77
CA ARG A 96 20.63 -3.04 -8.73
C ARG A 96 21.23 -2.97 -7.33
N ILE A 97 21.02 -1.88 -6.61
CA ILE A 97 21.61 -1.66 -5.28
C ILE A 97 20.78 -2.32 -4.15
N GLY A 98 19.47 -2.46 -4.31
CA GLY A 98 18.54 -2.98 -3.32
C GLY A 98 18.48 -4.50 -3.25
N ARG A 99 19.62 -5.19 -3.15
CA ARG A 99 19.76 -6.66 -3.23
C ARG A 99 18.72 -7.42 -2.39
N ARG A 100 18.48 -7.00 -1.15
CA ARG A 100 17.51 -7.69 -0.26
C ARG A 100 16.08 -7.60 -0.80
N ARG A 101 15.66 -6.44 -1.29
CA ARG A 101 14.31 -6.25 -1.83
C ARG A 101 14.14 -6.96 -3.16
N ARG A 102 15.20 -6.98 -3.97
CA ARG A 102 15.21 -7.75 -5.22
C ARG A 102 15.02 -9.25 -4.95
N LYS A 103 15.71 -9.83 -3.96
CA LYS A 103 15.52 -11.23 -3.55
C LYS A 103 14.09 -11.52 -3.08
N ILE A 104 13.47 -10.60 -2.31
CA ILE A 104 12.08 -10.76 -1.86
C ILE A 104 11.12 -10.74 -3.06
N ALA A 105 11.26 -9.77 -3.96
CA ALA A 105 10.42 -9.68 -5.16
C ALA A 105 10.61 -10.90 -6.07
N ALA A 106 11.84 -11.35 -6.29
CA ALA A 106 12.13 -12.55 -7.07
C ALA A 106 11.47 -13.81 -6.47
N ALA A 107 11.52 -13.97 -5.13
CA ALA A 107 10.87 -15.09 -4.46
C ALA A 107 9.33 -15.04 -4.62
N ASN A 108 8.74 -13.86 -4.51
CA ASN A 108 7.30 -13.69 -4.74
C ASN A 108 6.90 -14.03 -6.18
N LEU A 109 7.67 -13.54 -7.17
CA LEU A 109 7.42 -13.82 -8.58
C LEU A 109 7.58 -15.30 -8.92
N ALA A 110 8.59 -15.97 -8.35
CA ALA A 110 8.79 -17.39 -8.55
C ALA A 110 7.62 -18.24 -8.02
N LEU A 111 7.03 -17.82 -6.91
CA LEU A 111 5.87 -18.47 -6.32
C LEU A 111 4.58 -18.20 -7.10
N CYS A 112 4.34 -16.95 -7.50
CA CYS A 112 3.07 -16.53 -8.07
C CYS A 112 2.97 -16.79 -9.58
N PHE A 113 4.11 -16.96 -10.26
CA PHE A 113 4.19 -17.23 -11.72
C PHE A 113 5.10 -18.41 -12.01
N PRO A 114 4.79 -19.61 -11.47
CA PRO A 114 5.60 -20.82 -11.72
C PRO A 114 5.60 -21.22 -13.20
N GLU A 115 4.54 -20.86 -13.94
CA GLU A 115 4.36 -21.11 -15.38
C GLU A 115 5.34 -20.33 -16.26
N ARG A 116 5.87 -19.19 -15.77
CA ARG A 116 6.86 -18.41 -16.52
C ARG A 116 8.25 -19.00 -16.37
N SER A 117 9.04 -18.94 -17.43
CA SER A 117 10.46 -19.31 -17.39
C SER A 117 11.27 -18.44 -16.42
N PRO A 118 12.45 -18.89 -15.97
CA PRO A 118 13.34 -18.05 -15.15
C PRO A 118 13.71 -16.71 -15.81
N ALA A 119 13.87 -16.69 -17.14
CA ALA A 119 14.20 -15.48 -17.92
C ALA A 119 13.02 -14.48 -17.90
N GLU A 120 11.79 -14.94 -18.16
CA GLU A 120 10.60 -14.11 -18.12
C GLU A 120 10.34 -13.52 -16.72
N ARG A 121 10.59 -14.31 -15.65
CA ARG A 121 10.50 -13.82 -14.28
C ARG A 121 11.59 -12.77 -13.96
N ALA A 122 12.79 -12.93 -14.51
CA ALA A 122 13.86 -11.95 -14.34
C ALA A 122 13.53 -10.64 -15.06
N GLU A 123 12.97 -10.69 -16.26
CA GLU A 123 12.49 -9.54 -17.00
C GLU A 123 11.35 -8.83 -16.24
N LEU A 124 10.34 -9.58 -15.78
CA LEU A 124 9.24 -9.03 -14.97
C LEU A 124 9.76 -8.37 -13.68
N LEU A 125 10.80 -8.92 -13.06
CA LEU A 125 11.45 -8.32 -11.90
C LEU A 125 12.07 -6.97 -12.23
N ASP A 126 12.73 -6.82 -13.38
CA ASP A 126 13.32 -5.55 -13.82
C ASP A 126 12.25 -4.52 -14.19
N GLN A 127 11.18 -4.96 -14.85
CA GLN A 127 9.99 -4.13 -15.12
C GLN A 127 9.33 -3.67 -13.81
N HIS A 128 9.23 -4.53 -12.81
CA HIS A 128 8.70 -4.19 -11.49
C HIS A 128 9.53 -3.09 -10.81
N PHE A 129 10.86 -3.18 -10.81
CA PHE A 129 11.69 -2.10 -10.25
C PHE A 129 11.57 -0.81 -11.03
N THR A 130 11.45 -0.87 -12.35
CA THR A 130 11.12 0.28 -13.20
C THR A 130 9.80 0.92 -12.77
N ALA A 131 8.74 0.12 -12.61
CA ALA A 131 7.43 0.57 -12.14
C ALA A 131 7.48 1.17 -10.73
N LEU A 132 8.26 0.59 -9.82
CA LEU A 132 8.49 1.17 -8.48
C LEU A 132 9.11 2.56 -8.55
N GLY A 133 10.13 2.76 -9.38
CA GLY A 133 10.76 4.06 -9.54
C GLY A 133 9.80 5.11 -10.11
N ILE A 134 9.00 4.75 -11.10
CA ILE A 134 7.94 5.63 -11.63
C ILE A 134 6.92 5.96 -10.54
N GLY A 135 6.53 4.98 -9.72
CA GLY A 135 5.59 5.18 -8.62
C GLY A 135 6.02 6.21 -7.56
N LEU A 136 7.33 6.55 -7.47
CA LEU A 136 7.78 7.70 -6.66
C LEU A 136 7.29 9.02 -7.25
N PHE A 137 7.43 9.19 -8.57
CA PHE A 137 6.95 10.36 -9.28
C PHE A 137 5.42 10.43 -9.23
N GLU A 138 4.74 9.31 -9.42
CA GLU A 138 3.28 9.22 -9.29
C GLU A 138 2.80 9.66 -7.90
N THR A 139 3.55 9.31 -6.85
CA THR A 139 3.22 9.80 -5.50
C THR A 139 3.45 11.31 -5.38
N ALA A 140 4.51 11.83 -5.97
CA ALA A 140 4.76 13.27 -6.02
C ALA A 140 3.66 14.01 -6.78
N MET A 141 3.26 13.48 -7.95
CA MET A 141 2.13 13.99 -8.73
C MET A 141 0.84 13.98 -7.91
N ALA A 142 0.52 12.88 -7.24
CA ALA A 142 -0.69 12.76 -6.43
C ALA A 142 -0.76 13.83 -5.34
N TRP A 143 0.35 14.24 -4.78
CA TRP A 143 0.39 15.23 -3.73
C TRP A 143 0.45 16.67 -4.22
N TRP A 144 1.24 16.97 -5.27
CA TRP A 144 1.56 18.35 -5.62
C TRP A 144 1.21 18.77 -7.04
N ALA A 145 1.00 17.85 -7.97
CA ALA A 145 0.60 18.26 -9.32
C ALA A 145 -0.76 18.96 -9.30
N PRO A 146 -0.95 20.06 -10.04
CA PRO A 146 -2.26 20.67 -10.23
C PRO A 146 -3.21 19.72 -10.98
N ASP A 147 -4.52 19.90 -10.80
CA ASP A 147 -5.53 19.05 -11.41
C ASP A 147 -5.48 19.11 -12.95
N GLU A 148 -5.18 20.28 -13.49
CA GLU A 148 -5.09 20.54 -14.92
C GLU A 148 -4.02 19.67 -15.60
N GLN A 149 -2.91 19.37 -14.92
CA GLN A 149 -1.86 18.49 -15.44
C GLN A 149 -2.25 17.01 -15.41
N LEU A 150 -3.20 16.64 -14.57
CA LEU A 150 -3.59 15.25 -14.35
C LEU A 150 -4.86 14.86 -15.10
N HIS A 151 -5.71 15.82 -15.41
CA HIS A 151 -7.06 15.58 -15.95
C HIS A 151 -7.04 14.76 -17.25
N ASP A 152 -6.14 15.08 -18.15
CA ASP A 152 -6.02 14.41 -19.46
C ASP A 152 -5.19 13.11 -19.39
N LEU A 153 -4.66 12.78 -18.21
CA LEU A 153 -3.84 11.58 -18.02
C LEU A 153 -4.63 10.35 -17.56
N ALA A 154 -5.90 10.51 -17.15
CA ALA A 154 -6.64 9.40 -16.56
C ALA A 154 -8.03 9.21 -17.18
N GLU A 155 -8.31 7.99 -17.57
CA GLU A 155 -9.65 7.51 -17.89
C GLU A 155 -10.22 6.76 -16.67
N ILE A 156 -11.40 7.17 -16.17
CA ILE A 156 -12.11 6.49 -15.10
C ILE A 156 -13.28 5.72 -15.71
N LYS A 157 -13.26 4.39 -15.59
CA LYS A 157 -14.30 3.48 -16.08
C LYS A 157 -15.12 2.96 -14.92
N GLY A 158 -16.45 2.87 -15.09
CA GLY A 158 -17.37 2.34 -14.08
C GLY A 158 -17.56 3.26 -12.88
N ALA A 159 -17.42 4.59 -13.05
CA ALA A 159 -17.65 5.56 -11.97
C ALA A 159 -19.05 5.43 -11.36
N GLU A 160 -20.03 5.07 -12.20
CA GLU A 160 -21.42 4.79 -11.83
C GLU A 160 -21.54 3.72 -10.73
N HIS A 161 -20.70 2.71 -10.71
CA HIS A 161 -20.73 1.66 -9.69
C HIS A 161 -20.42 2.21 -8.28
N LEU A 162 -19.48 3.16 -8.20
CA LEU A 162 -19.17 3.84 -6.94
C LEU A 162 -20.30 4.77 -6.52
N GLU A 163 -20.87 5.53 -7.45
CA GLU A 163 -21.96 6.47 -7.23
C GLU A 163 -23.23 5.72 -6.75
N GLU A 164 -23.61 4.63 -7.41
CA GLU A 164 -24.73 3.76 -7.01
C GLU A 164 -24.53 3.16 -5.61
N ALA A 165 -23.32 2.69 -5.32
CA ALA A 165 -23.00 2.13 -4.01
C ALA A 165 -23.11 3.17 -2.89
N LEU A 166 -22.64 4.40 -3.14
CA LEU A 166 -22.74 5.53 -2.19
C LEU A 166 -24.17 6.00 -1.99
N ALA A 167 -25.00 5.97 -3.05
CA ALA A 167 -26.42 6.35 -2.99
C ALA A 167 -27.23 5.47 -2.00
N ARG A 168 -26.74 4.27 -1.68
CA ARG A 168 -27.34 3.40 -0.63
C ARG A 168 -27.20 3.96 0.79
N GLY A 169 -26.38 5.01 0.99
CA GLY A 169 -26.22 5.72 2.27
C GLY A 169 -25.49 4.94 3.37
N LYS A 170 -24.98 3.75 3.10
CA LYS A 170 -24.28 2.89 4.07
C LYS A 170 -22.74 3.07 4.03
N GLY A 171 -22.26 3.98 3.18
CA GLY A 171 -20.84 4.13 2.89
C GLY A 171 -20.26 3.02 2.01
N VAL A 172 -18.98 3.16 1.63
CA VAL A 172 -18.33 2.23 0.70
C VAL A 172 -16.93 1.87 1.19
N ILE A 173 -16.60 0.60 1.19
CA ILE A 173 -15.22 0.09 1.27
C ILE A 173 -14.70 0.07 -0.17
N LEU A 174 -13.87 1.05 -0.53
CA LEU A 174 -13.24 1.14 -1.84
C LEU A 174 -11.99 0.23 -1.84
N LEU A 175 -12.17 -1.00 -2.34
CA LEU A 175 -11.23 -2.10 -2.23
C LEU A 175 -10.20 -2.08 -3.35
N THR A 176 -8.92 -2.20 -3.02
CA THR A 176 -7.84 -2.36 -4.00
C THR A 176 -6.67 -3.18 -3.44
N GLY A 177 -5.58 -3.29 -4.21
CA GLY A 177 -4.29 -3.82 -3.78
C GLY A 177 -3.20 -2.74 -3.75
N HIS A 178 -2.02 -3.10 -3.22
CA HIS A 178 -0.86 -2.22 -3.22
C HIS A 178 -0.17 -2.23 -4.60
N PHE A 179 -0.71 -1.46 -5.54
CA PHE A 179 -0.07 -1.20 -6.83
C PHE A 179 0.88 0.00 -6.75
N THR A 180 1.84 0.10 -7.67
CA THR A 180 2.78 1.23 -7.73
C THR A 180 2.07 2.56 -7.94
N THR A 181 0.95 2.56 -8.67
CA THR A 181 0.09 3.72 -8.98
C THR A 181 -0.90 4.10 -7.88
N LEU A 182 -0.82 3.47 -6.70
CA LEU A 182 -1.80 3.54 -5.61
C LEU A 182 -2.18 4.99 -5.19
N GLU A 183 -1.21 5.86 -4.96
CA GLU A 183 -1.46 7.23 -4.51
C GLU A 183 -2.13 8.06 -5.62
N LEU A 184 -1.67 7.90 -6.86
CA LEU A 184 -2.21 8.61 -8.00
C LEU A 184 -3.60 8.08 -8.38
N GLY A 185 -3.81 6.76 -8.31
CA GLY A 185 -5.13 6.16 -8.52
C GLY A 185 -6.17 6.65 -7.51
N ALA A 186 -5.79 6.75 -6.23
CA ALA A 186 -6.67 7.35 -5.21
C ALA A 186 -6.97 8.83 -5.52
N ARG A 187 -5.97 9.59 -6.02
CA ARG A 187 -6.14 10.98 -6.45
C ARG A 187 -7.19 11.13 -7.55
N PHE A 188 -7.20 10.24 -8.54
CA PHE A 188 -8.18 10.27 -9.63
C PHE A 188 -9.61 10.03 -9.12
N ILE A 189 -9.80 9.11 -8.17
CA ILE A 189 -11.11 8.90 -7.54
C ILE A 189 -11.61 10.17 -6.83
N THR A 190 -10.72 10.97 -6.24
CA THR A 190 -11.12 12.18 -5.49
C THR A 190 -11.76 13.27 -6.36
N TRP A 191 -11.62 13.20 -7.67
CA TRP A 191 -12.33 14.10 -8.59
C TRP A 191 -13.84 13.81 -8.62
N ARG A 192 -14.22 12.55 -8.39
CA ARG A 192 -15.61 12.12 -8.35
C ARG A 192 -16.18 12.18 -6.95
N GLN A 193 -15.48 11.61 -5.97
CA GLN A 193 -15.97 11.45 -4.61
C GLN A 193 -14.90 11.74 -3.57
N PRO A 194 -15.21 12.50 -2.50
CA PRO A 194 -14.33 12.57 -1.33
C PRO A 194 -14.13 11.18 -0.73
N LEU A 195 -12.92 10.88 -0.26
CA LEU A 195 -12.62 9.59 0.36
C LEU A 195 -11.67 9.71 1.55
N HIS A 196 -11.82 8.80 2.50
CA HIS A 196 -10.83 8.57 3.54
C HIS A 196 -9.83 7.53 3.08
N ALA A 197 -8.54 7.81 3.20
CA ALA A 197 -7.52 6.78 3.02
C ALA A 197 -7.24 6.09 4.36
N MET A 198 -7.51 4.78 4.46
CA MET A 198 -7.06 4.01 5.63
C MET A 198 -5.56 3.78 5.54
N TYR A 199 -4.81 4.08 6.60
CA TYR A 199 -3.37 4.02 6.56
C TYR A 199 -2.75 3.66 7.91
N ARG A 200 -1.47 3.30 7.89
CA ARG A 200 -0.66 3.17 9.10
C ARG A 200 0.14 4.45 9.33
N PRO A 201 0.01 5.13 10.50
CA PRO A 201 0.77 6.32 10.81
C PRO A 201 2.28 6.12 10.67
N HIS A 202 2.97 7.11 10.10
CA HIS A 202 4.39 7.05 9.87
C HIS A 202 5.17 7.44 11.14
N LYS A 203 6.32 6.79 11.36
CA LYS A 203 7.13 7.02 12.56
C LYS A 203 7.76 8.42 12.60
N ASN A 204 8.10 8.98 11.43
CA ASN A 204 8.67 10.33 11.36
C ASN A 204 7.55 11.36 11.38
N PRO A 205 7.49 12.27 12.38
CA PRO A 205 6.36 13.17 12.55
C PRO A 205 6.27 14.26 11.47
N LEU A 206 7.39 14.72 10.89
CA LEU A 206 7.37 15.69 9.79
C LEU A 206 6.75 15.05 8.54
N TYR A 207 7.26 13.88 8.15
CA TYR A 207 6.74 13.16 7.01
C TYR A 207 5.25 12.81 7.19
N GLU A 208 4.85 12.35 8.38
CA GLU A 208 3.47 12.07 8.74
C GLU A 208 2.58 13.30 8.57
N THR A 209 3.04 14.46 9.06
CA THR A 209 2.29 15.72 8.96
C THR A 209 2.09 16.14 7.51
N VAL A 210 3.14 16.05 6.66
CA VAL A 210 3.05 16.42 5.24
C VAL A 210 2.13 15.45 4.50
N MET A 211 2.32 14.15 4.67
CA MET A 211 1.51 13.12 4.01
C MET A 211 0.02 13.28 4.33
N ARG A 212 -0.32 13.43 5.63
CA ARG A 212 -1.72 13.62 6.05
C ARG A 212 -2.32 14.87 5.42
N ARG A 213 -1.60 15.99 5.50
CA ARG A 213 -2.05 17.27 4.95
C ARG A 213 -2.30 17.16 3.44
N GLU A 214 -1.36 16.58 2.68
CA GLU A 214 -1.51 16.49 1.23
C GLU A 214 -2.63 15.53 0.84
N ARG A 215 -2.78 14.40 1.54
CA ARG A 215 -3.93 13.51 1.33
C ARG A 215 -5.24 14.19 1.68
N GLU A 216 -5.36 14.83 2.84
CA GLU A 216 -6.58 15.55 3.27
C GLU A 216 -6.94 16.67 2.29
N ARG A 217 -5.96 17.47 1.86
CA ARG A 217 -6.16 18.52 0.87
C ARG A 217 -6.73 18.00 -0.44
N ARG A 218 -6.27 16.83 -0.89
CA ARG A 218 -6.65 16.25 -2.18
C ARG A 218 -7.93 15.43 -2.10
N SER A 219 -8.08 14.66 -1.03
CA SER A 219 -9.25 13.78 -0.85
C SER A 219 -10.44 14.49 -0.19
N ARG A 220 -10.27 15.71 0.30
CA ARG A 220 -11.27 16.53 1.04
C ARG A 220 -11.76 15.87 2.33
N LEU A 221 -11.19 14.76 2.73
CA LEU A 221 -11.44 14.03 3.98
C LEU A 221 -10.12 13.61 4.63
N PRO A 222 -10.01 13.64 5.98
CA PRO A 222 -8.79 13.26 6.66
C PRO A 222 -8.51 11.76 6.49
N PRO A 223 -7.25 11.33 6.29
CA PRO A 223 -6.90 9.91 6.30
C PRO A 223 -7.12 9.30 7.69
N LEU A 224 -7.62 8.06 7.73
CA LEU A 224 -7.97 7.34 8.96
C LEU A 224 -6.88 6.32 9.33
N PRO A 225 -6.35 6.35 10.58
CA PRO A 225 -5.48 5.30 11.07
C PRO A 225 -6.17 3.93 11.02
N HIS A 226 -5.43 2.89 10.65
CA HIS A 226 -5.97 1.53 10.49
C HIS A 226 -6.52 0.91 11.78
N ASP A 227 -6.16 1.43 12.94
CA ASP A 227 -6.60 1.02 14.28
C ASP A 227 -7.74 1.89 14.82
N ASP A 228 -8.14 2.95 14.11
CA ASP A 228 -9.29 3.79 14.46
C ASP A 228 -10.61 3.19 13.91
N LEU A 229 -11.03 2.07 14.49
CA LEU A 229 -12.29 1.43 14.11
C LEU A 229 -13.52 2.35 14.31
N ARG A 230 -13.49 3.21 15.35
CA ARG A 230 -14.60 4.13 15.61
C ARG A 230 -14.70 5.20 14.53
N GLY A 231 -13.57 5.73 14.08
CA GLY A 231 -13.50 6.66 12.96
C GLY A 231 -14.00 6.04 11.66
N LEU A 232 -13.58 4.80 11.38
CA LEU A 232 -14.05 4.04 10.21
C LEU A 232 -15.57 3.84 10.22
N LEU A 233 -16.14 3.34 11.32
CA LEU A 233 -17.59 3.12 11.42
C LEU A 233 -18.37 4.44 11.36
N ARG A 234 -17.81 5.54 11.86
CA ARG A 234 -18.41 6.88 11.74
C ARG A 234 -18.41 7.35 10.29
N ALA A 235 -17.33 7.12 9.54
CA ALA A 235 -17.26 7.46 8.12
C ALA A 235 -18.33 6.68 7.32
N PHE A 236 -18.47 5.37 7.54
CA PHE A 236 -19.51 4.57 6.87
C PHE A 236 -20.94 5.03 7.22
N ARG A 237 -21.23 5.33 8.50
CA ARG A 237 -22.54 5.89 8.90
C ARG A 237 -22.87 7.23 8.25
N LYS A 238 -21.86 7.99 7.83
CA LYS A 238 -22.01 9.24 7.06
C LYS A 238 -22.11 9.01 5.55
N GLY A 239 -22.21 7.77 5.09
CA GLY A 239 -22.27 7.44 3.68
C GLY A 239 -20.95 7.67 2.91
N GLN A 240 -19.79 7.72 3.60
CA GLN A 240 -18.52 8.09 3.01
C GLN A 240 -17.74 6.89 2.47
N ALA A 241 -16.89 7.12 1.46
CA ALA A 241 -15.98 6.11 0.93
C ALA A 241 -14.71 6.03 1.77
N VAL A 242 -14.26 4.81 2.04
CA VAL A 242 -12.99 4.52 2.70
C VAL A 242 -12.13 3.64 1.80
N TRP A 243 -10.99 4.17 1.38
CA TRP A 243 -9.98 3.43 0.63
C TRP A 243 -9.32 2.35 1.50
N TYR A 244 -9.25 1.13 1.00
CA TYR A 244 -8.75 -0.02 1.74
C TYR A 244 -8.02 -1.03 0.87
N ALA A 245 -6.84 -1.50 1.32
CA ALA A 245 -6.07 -2.53 0.65
C ALA A 245 -5.64 -3.63 1.64
N PRO A 246 -6.28 -4.83 1.62
CA PRO A 246 -6.05 -5.92 2.57
C PRO A 246 -4.91 -6.88 2.19
N ASP A 247 -4.17 -6.63 1.13
CA ASP A 247 -3.23 -7.55 0.49
C ASP A 247 -1.84 -7.65 1.16
N GLN A 248 -1.61 -7.00 2.28
CA GLN A 248 -0.35 -7.12 3.03
C GLN A 248 -0.42 -8.15 4.15
N ASN A 249 0.76 -8.70 4.52
CA ASN A 249 0.86 -9.62 5.63
C ASN A 249 0.88 -8.87 6.98
N HIS A 250 -0.14 -9.05 7.79
CA HIS A 250 -0.30 -8.45 9.12
C HIS A 250 -0.02 -9.44 10.28
N GLY A 251 0.39 -10.69 9.97
CA GLY A 251 0.54 -11.76 10.95
C GLY A 251 -0.78 -12.47 11.26
N LEU A 252 -0.78 -13.36 12.23
CA LEU A 252 -1.91 -14.28 12.49
C LEU A 252 -3.15 -13.62 13.08
N ARG A 253 -2.99 -12.44 13.72
CA ARG A 253 -4.12 -11.77 14.38
C ARG A 253 -5.15 -11.28 13.36
N ASN A 254 -6.40 -11.69 13.52
CA ASN A 254 -7.53 -11.35 12.60
C ASN A 254 -7.25 -11.72 11.14
N SER A 255 -6.50 -12.79 10.91
CA SER A 255 -6.13 -13.28 9.59
C SER A 255 -6.43 -14.76 9.47
N ALA A 256 -6.58 -15.23 8.23
CA ALA A 256 -6.75 -16.64 7.90
C ALA A 256 -5.79 -17.03 6.79
N PHE A 257 -5.51 -18.31 6.66
CA PHE A 257 -4.78 -18.84 5.51
C PHE A 257 -5.80 -19.14 4.40
N VAL A 258 -5.79 -18.32 3.37
CA VAL A 258 -6.60 -18.51 2.16
C VAL A 258 -5.70 -18.48 0.93
N PRO A 259 -6.08 -19.11 -0.18
CA PRO A 259 -5.29 -19.09 -1.41
C PRO A 259 -4.98 -17.67 -1.90
N PHE A 260 -3.75 -17.45 -2.35
CA PHE A 260 -3.32 -16.32 -3.15
C PHE A 260 -2.30 -16.87 -4.16
N PHE A 261 -2.62 -16.81 -5.46
CA PHE A 261 -1.92 -17.55 -6.51
C PHE A 261 -1.78 -19.05 -6.19
N GLY A 262 -2.86 -19.65 -5.66
CA GLY A 262 -2.87 -21.05 -5.25
C GLY A 262 -2.10 -21.37 -3.96
N ILE A 263 -1.45 -20.38 -3.33
CA ILE A 263 -0.58 -20.57 -2.17
C ILE A 263 -1.34 -20.20 -0.89
N PRO A 264 -1.42 -21.07 0.13
CA PRO A 264 -2.01 -20.72 1.43
C PRO A 264 -1.29 -19.52 2.03
N THR A 265 -1.97 -18.36 2.07
CA THR A 265 -1.39 -17.07 2.40
C THR A 265 -2.16 -16.41 3.53
N CYS A 266 -1.42 -15.99 4.57
CA CYS A 266 -1.98 -15.29 5.72
C CYS A 266 -2.56 -13.95 5.26
N THR A 267 -3.90 -13.85 5.23
CA THR A 267 -4.66 -12.70 4.74
C THR A 267 -5.60 -12.20 5.83
N ILE A 268 -5.64 -10.87 6.01
CA ILE A 268 -6.52 -10.24 7.00
C ILE A 268 -7.99 -10.41 6.59
N THR A 269 -8.85 -10.79 7.56
CA THR A 269 -10.28 -11.03 7.33
C THR A 269 -11.14 -9.78 7.60
N ALA A 270 -10.50 -8.62 7.75
CA ALA A 270 -11.16 -7.39 8.20
C ALA A 270 -12.19 -6.85 7.21
N THR A 271 -12.03 -7.10 5.90
CA THR A 271 -12.98 -6.58 4.88
C THR A 271 -14.38 -7.12 5.09
N SER A 272 -14.53 -8.45 5.21
CA SER A 272 -15.81 -9.11 5.47
C SER A 272 -16.43 -8.62 6.78
N ARG A 273 -15.64 -8.54 7.85
CA ARG A 273 -16.10 -8.06 9.16
C ARG A 273 -16.52 -6.59 9.15
N LEU A 274 -15.78 -5.72 8.47
CA LEU A 274 -16.14 -4.30 8.35
C LEU A 274 -17.44 -4.13 7.56
N ALA A 275 -17.59 -4.85 6.46
CA ALA A 275 -18.82 -4.85 5.67
C ALA A 275 -20.01 -5.34 6.49
N ALA A 276 -19.86 -6.44 7.26
CA ALA A 276 -20.92 -6.95 8.14
C ALA A 276 -21.32 -5.95 9.23
N LEU A 277 -20.35 -5.28 9.86
CA LEU A 277 -20.59 -4.33 10.95
C LEU A 277 -21.20 -3.02 10.50
N SER A 278 -20.85 -2.56 9.29
CA SER A 278 -21.26 -1.25 8.79
C SER A 278 -22.42 -1.29 7.80
N GLY A 279 -22.63 -2.41 7.13
CA GLY A 279 -23.51 -2.52 5.97
C GLY A 279 -22.95 -1.82 4.72
N ALA A 280 -21.69 -1.39 4.75
CA ALA A 280 -21.03 -0.73 3.62
C ALA A 280 -20.84 -1.69 2.44
N ALA A 281 -21.12 -1.22 1.24
CA ALA A 281 -20.82 -1.96 0.03
C ALA A 281 -19.31 -2.05 -0.18
N VAL A 282 -18.84 -3.18 -0.75
CA VAL A 282 -17.43 -3.34 -1.15
C VAL A 282 -17.35 -3.14 -2.64
N VAL A 283 -16.73 -2.03 -3.06
CA VAL A 283 -16.55 -1.66 -4.46
C VAL A 283 -15.07 -1.79 -4.80
N PRO A 284 -14.70 -2.77 -5.66
CA PRO A 284 -13.32 -2.91 -6.08
C PRO A 284 -12.94 -1.82 -7.08
N TYR A 285 -11.69 -1.33 -7.01
CA TYR A 285 -11.14 -0.48 -8.05
C TYR A 285 -9.65 -0.74 -8.25
N PHE A 286 -9.18 -0.58 -9.49
CA PHE A 286 -7.82 -0.92 -9.87
C PHE A 286 -7.22 0.14 -10.78
N PRO A 287 -6.31 0.98 -10.26
CA PRO A 287 -5.56 1.90 -11.09
C PRO A 287 -4.41 1.17 -11.79
N ARG A 288 -4.22 1.46 -13.06
CA ARG A 288 -3.08 0.95 -13.84
C ARG A 288 -2.49 2.03 -14.74
N ARG A 289 -1.17 2.08 -14.82
CA ARG A 289 -0.45 2.90 -15.79
C ARG A 289 -0.44 2.19 -17.13
N LEU A 290 -0.76 2.95 -18.20
CA LEU A 290 -0.69 2.47 -19.57
C LEU A 290 0.74 2.54 -20.12
N PRO A 291 1.10 1.69 -21.11
CA PRO A 291 2.39 1.74 -21.78
C PRO A 291 2.62 3.05 -22.55
N GLY A 292 3.87 3.36 -22.86
CA GLY A 292 4.22 4.42 -23.81
C GLY A 292 3.80 5.84 -23.41
N ALA A 293 3.60 6.12 -22.16
CA ALA A 293 3.10 7.41 -21.65
C ALA A 293 1.66 7.74 -22.10
N ALA A 294 0.83 6.72 -22.34
CA ALA A 294 -0.58 6.89 -22.70
C ALA A 294 -1.48 7.26 -21.50
N GLY A 295 -0.89 7.47 -20.32
CA GLY A 295 -1.63 7.85 -19.12
C GLY A 295 -2.04 6.67 -18.24
N TYR A 296 -3.24 6.74 -17.67
CA TYR A 296 -3.75 5.80 -16.66
C TYR A 296 -5.19 5.41 -16.95
N VAL A 297 -5.55 4.22 -16.51
CA VAL A 297 -6.95 3.80 -16.42
C VAL A 297 -7.24 3.44 -14.98
N VAL A 298 -8.40 3.87 -14.50
CA VAL A 298 -8.94 3.47 -13.20
C VAL A 298 -10.22 2.69 -13.45
N ASP A 299 -10.14 1.37 -13.34
CA ASP A 299 -11.28 0.49 -13.48
C ASP A 299 -12.01 0.38 -12.14
N ILE A 300 -13.25 0.86 -12.04
CA ILE A 300 -14.14 0.70 -10.88
C ILE A 300 -15.15 -0.40 -11.24
N LEU A 301 -15.16 -1.46 -10.46
CA LEU A 301 -16.03 -2.61 -10.69
C LEU A 301 -17.36 -2.47 -9.93
N PRO A 302 -18.41 -3.21 -10.33
CA PRO A 302 -19.62 -3.30 -9.54
C PRO A 302 -19.35 -3.69 -8.08
N ALA A 303 -20.20 -3.23 -7.16
CA ALA A 303 -20.14 -3.68 -5.78
C ALA A 303 -20.25 -5.21 -5.73
N LEU A 304 -19.47 -5.83 -4.83
CA LEU A 304 -19.48 -7.28 -4.68
C LEU A 304 -20.89 -7.76 -4.25
N ASP A 305 -21.52 -8.57 -5.09
CA ASP A 305 -22.82 -9.17 -4.78
C ASP A 305 -22.70 -10.18 -3.66
N HIS A 306 -23.74 -10.27 -2.82
CA HIS A 306 -23.78 -11.19 -1.68
C HIS A 306 -22.50 -11.11 -0.81
N PHE A 307 -22.04 -9.87 -0.56
CA PHE A 307 -20.89 -9.62 0.29
C PHE A 307 -21.26 -8.69 1.47
N PRO A 308 -20.99 -9.07 2.73
CA PRO A 308 -20.38 -10.34 3.14
C PRO A 308 -21.36 -11.52 3.01
N SER A 309 -20.82 -12.70 2.67
CA SER A 309 -21.63 -13.92 2.48
C SER A 309 -22.05 -14.60 3.79
N GLY A 310 -21.47 -14.19 4.91
CA GLY A 310 -21.55 -14.90 6.19
C GLY A 310 -20.39 -15.87 6.43
N ASP A 311 -19.72 -16.34 5.37
CA ASP A 311 -18.46 -17.10 5.45
C ASP A 311 -17.26 -16.17 5.24
N VAL A 312 -16.60 -15.83 6.34
CA VAL A 312 -15.46 -14.92 6.34
C VAL A 312 -14.26 -15.47 5.53
N LEU A 313 -14.10 -16.79 5.46
CA LEU A 313 -13.01 -17.42 4.70
C LEU A 313 -13.29 -17.33 3.19
N ALA A 314 -14.51 -17.70 2.78
CA ALA A 314 -14.95 -17.58 1.39
C ALA A 314 -14.87 -16.13 0.90
N ASP A 315 -15.33 -15.17 1.70
CA ASP A 315 -15.22 -13.73 1.41
C ASP A 315 -13.76 -13.30 1.20
N THR A 316 -12.86 -13.72 2.10
CA THR A 316 -11.44 -13.38 2.03
C THR A 316 -10.76 -14.00 0.80
N GLN A 317 -11.12 -15.24 0.48
CA GLN A 317 -10.65 -15.94 -0.72
C GLN A 317 -11.13 -15.24 -2.00
N ARG A 318 -12.39 -14.83 -2.04
CA ARG A 318 -12.96 -14.06 -3.17
C ARG A 318 -12.20 -12.75 -3.42
N ILE A 319 -11.82 -12.04 -2.35
CA ILE A 319 -10.99 -10.83 -2.46
C ILE A 319 -9.62 -11.15 -3.03
N ASN A 320 -8.95 -12.20 -2.55
CA ASN A 320 -7.66 -12.61 -3.09
C ASN A 320 -7.74 -12.96 -4.59
N ALA A 321 -8.75 -13.75 -5.00
CA ALA A 321 -8.95 -14.12 -6.40
C ALA A 321 -9.18 -12.89 -7.30
N LEU A 322 -9.94 -11.91 -6.82
CA LEU A 322 -10.15 -10.65 -7.52
C LEU A 322 -8.84 -9.88 -7.70
N LEU A 323 -8.03 -9.78 -6.65
CA LEU A 323 -6.72 -9.13 -6.71
C LEU A 323 -5.78 -9.86 -7.69
N GLU A 324 -5.76 -11.20 -7.68
CA GLU A 324 -4.96 -12.00 -8.60
C GLU A 324 -5.31 -11.72 -10.07
N THR A 325 -6.61 -11.63 -10.39
CA THR A 325 -7.08 -11.30 -11.75
C THR A 325 -6.49 -9.98 -12.24
N HIS A 326 -6.49 -8.95 -11.40
CA HIS A 326 -5.96 -7.64 -11.79
C HIS A 326 -4.42 -7.57 -11.76
N ILE A 327 -3.77 -8.29 -10.83
CA ILE A 327 -2.31 -8.42 -10.81
C ILE A 327 -1.79 -9.08 -12.09
N ARG A 328 -2.50 -10.08 -12.63
CA ARG A 328 -2.11 -10.75 -13.87
C ARG A 328 -2.17 -9.84 -15.10
N GLN A 329 -2.99 -8.79 -15.08
CA GLN A 329 -3.06 -7.81 -16.18
C GLN A 329 -1.85 -6.87 -16.21
N VAL A 330 -1.34 -6.44 -15.06
CA VAL A 330 -0.21 -5.52 -14.90
C VAL A 330 0.73 -6.00 -13.81
N PRO A 331 1.33 -7.19 -13.98
CA PRO A 331 2.07 -7.84 -12.91
C PRO A 331 3.30 -7.02 -12.45
N GLU A 332 3.90 -6.21 -13.30
CA GLU A 332 5.02 -5.33 -12.96
C GLU A 332 4.61 -4.20 -12.00
N GLN A 333 3.33 -3.86 -11.93
CA GLN A 333 2.83 -2.74 -11.12
C GLN A 333 2.39 -3.15 -9.72
N TYR A 334 2.34 -4.44 -9.39
CA TYR A 334 2.02 -4.88 -8.02
C TYR A 334 3.25 -4.82 -7.11
N LEU A 335 3.07 -4.59 -5.80
CA LEU A 335 4.15 -4.32 -4.83
C LEU A 335 4.88 -5.61 -4.40
N TRP A 336 5.60 -6.28 -5.30
CA TRP A 336 6.30 -7.54 -5.03
C TRP A 336 7.42 -7.43 -3.99
N VAL A 337 7.93 -6.26 -3.68
CA VAL A 337 8.94 -6.04 -2.64
C VAL A 337 8.41 -6.18 -1.21
N HIS A 338 7.09 -6.36 -1.03
CA HIS A 338 6.49 -6.72 0.25
C HIS A 338 6.63 -8.22 0.52
N ARG A 339 6.90 -8.62 1.77
CA ARG A 339 7.03 -10.03 2.19
C ARG A 339 5.64 -10.65 2.38
N ARG A 340 4.89 -10.84 1.29
CA ARG A 340 3.49 -11.29 1.31
C ARG A 340 3.32 -12.66 1.98
N PHE A 341 4.27 -13.56 1.77
CA PHE A 341 4.27 -14.93 2.29
C PHE A 341 5.14 -15.09 3.55
N LYS A 342 5.32 -14.02 4.34
CA LYS A 342 6.13 -14.07 5.56
C LYS A 342 5.57 -15.01 6.62
N THR A 343 4.25 -14.96 6.83
CA THR A 343 3.55 -15.83 7.77
C THR A 343 3.03 -17.04 6.99
N ARG A 344 3.50 -18.22 7.34
CA ARG A 344 3.18 -19.49 6.68
C ARG A 344 2.37 -20.38 7.60
N PRO A 345 1.58 -21.33 7.08
CA PRO A 345 1.01 -22.41 7.87
C PRO A 345 2.10 -23.16 8.66
N PRO A 346 1.76 -23.73 9.84
CA PRO A 346 2.71 -24.56 10.59
C PRO A 346 3.32 -25.64 9.72
N GLY A 347 4.63 -25.90 9.88
CA GLY A 347 5.37 -26.90 9.10
C GLY A 347 5.77 -26.46 7.68
N SER A 348 5.29 -25.33 7.18
CA SER A 348 5.67 -24.83 5.85
C SER A 348 7.06 -24.18 5.85
N PRO A 349 7.89 -24.36 4.80
CA PRO A 349 9.22 -23.77 4.73
C PRO A 349 9.18 -22.24 4.62
N ASN A 350 10.25 -21.59 5.10
CA ASN A 350 10.41 -20.14 4.90
C ASN A 350 10.67 -19.83 3.44
N VAL A 351 9.91 -18.88 2.88
CA VAL A 351 10.00 -18.44 1.49
C VAL A 351 11.16 -17.47 1.26
N TYR A 352 11.48 -16.66 2.26
CA TYR A 352 12.43 -15.56 2.07
C TYR A 352 13.81 -15.93 2.63
N PRO A 353 14.86 -15.94 1.79
CA PRO A 353 16.21 -16.06 2.28
C PRO A 353 16.54 -14.88 3.20
N LEU A 354 17.12 -15.17 4.36
CA LEU A 354 17.57 -14.19 5.35
C LEU A 354 18.82 -13.46 4.87
#